data_b38613436015e9fdf9e0bd8fdf7e1754
#
_entry.id   b38613436015e9fdf9e0bd8fdf7e1754
#
_cell.length_a   1.000
_cell.length_b   1.000
_cell.length_c   1.000
_cell.angle_alpha   90.00
_cell.angle_beta   90.00
_cell.angle_gamma   90.00
#
_symmetry.space_group_name_H-M   'P 1'
#
loop_
_entity.id
_entity.type
_entity.pdbx_description
1 polymer ?
#
loop_
_entity_poly.entity_id
_entity_poly.type
_entity_poly.pdbx_seq_one_letter_code
_entity_poly.pdbx_strand_id
1 'polypeptide(L)'
;MPLATETVAERVAALRERVDEVTLATGRERGAVAILAVTKGHPRAAVLAALAAGLHDVGENYLQEAREKYADLPPCARHFIGHVQTNKAKAIVAAFDVVQSVDRLEAGLALAKAADAAGRALRVLVQVNISPTERFGATPEQAPALAEQLRARGLQVDGVMAIGPTDGDPDRAFAAARSVFERVGGTTLSLGMSGDWERAVRAGSTMVRLGTAIFGPRPARERIPA
;
A
#
# COMPACT_ATOMS: atom_id res chain seq x y z
N MET A 1 -35.45 -10.37 11.57
CA MET A 1 -34.92 -9.87 10.30
C MET A 1 -33.39 -9.87 10.41
N PRO A 2 -32.65 -10.49 9.50
CA PRO A 2 -31.20 -10.30 9.50
C PRO A 2 -30.92 -8.81 9.28
N LEU A 3 -30.03 -8.25 10.10
CA LEU A 3 -29.51 -6.88 9.92
C LEU A 3 -28.95 -6.81 8.48
N ALA A 4 -29.37 -5.80 7.73
CA ALA A 4 -28.88 -5.58 6.37
C ALA A 4 -27.36 -5.50 6.41
N THR A 5 -26.68 -6.38 5.67
CA THR A 5 -25.22 -6.37 5.62
C THR A 5 -24.81 -5.11 4.88
N GLU A 6 -24.08 -4.25 5.55
CA GLU A 6 -23.55 -2.98 5.03
C GLU A 6 -22.80 -3.21 3.71
N THR A 7 -23.11 -2.44 2.70
CA THR A 7 -22.50 -2.53 1.37
C THR A 7 -21.06 -1.97 1.37
N VAL A 8 -20.28 -2.31 0.35
CA VAL A 8 -18.92 -1.71 0.15
C VAL A 8 -19.03 -0.19 0.01
N ALA A 9 -20.05 0.33 -0.66
CA ALA A 9 -20.24 1.76 -0.86
C ALA A 9 -20.50 2.49 0.47
N GLU A 10 -21.37 1.95 1.32
CA GLU A 10 -21.65 2.51 2.64
C GLU A 10 -20.42 2.52 3.54
N ARG A 11 -19.65 1.40 3.56
CA ARG A 11 -18.40 1.33 4.32
C ARG A 11 -17.35 2.32 3.82
N VAL A 12 -17.20 2.46 2.51
CA VAL A 12 -16.25 3.42 1.91
C VAL A 12 -16.65 4.85 2.27
N ALA A 13 -17.94 5.20 2.23
CA ALA A 13 -18.43 6.52 2.60
C ALA A 13 -18.14 6.82 4.08
N ALA A 14 -18.46 5.90 4.99
CA ALA A 14 -18.19 6.04 6.41
C ALA A 14 -16.68 6.12 6.72
N LEU A 15 -15.86 5.31 6.04
CA LEU A 15 -14.41 5.34 6.19
C LEU A 15 -13.80 6.66 5.73
N ARG A 16 -14.26 7.22 4.60
CA ARG A 16 -13.78 8.52 4.10
C ARG A 16 -14.07 9.62 5.10
N GLU A 17 -15.33 9.70 5.57
CA GLU A 17 -15.69 10.71 6.57
C GLU A 17 -14.81 10.57 7.81
N ARG A 18 -14.62 9.36 8.31
CA ARG A 18 -13.78 9.12 9.49
C ARG A 18 -12.30 9.43 9.25
N VAL A 19 -11.74 9.11 8.07
CA VAL A 19 -10.36 9.48 7.69
C VAL A 19 -10.22 10.99 7.64
N ASP A 20 -11.20 11.68 7.06
CA ASP A 20 -11.22 13.14 6.99
C ASP A 20 -11.32 13.80 8.37
N GLU A 21 -12.18 13.29 9.27
CA GLU A 21 -12.27 13.77 10.65
C GLU A 21 -10.91 13.70 11.37
N VAL A 22 -10.25 12.52 11.30
CA VAL A 22 -8.94 12.33 11.93
C VAL A 22 -7.88 13.22 11.27
N THR A 23 -7.94 13.40 9.95
CA THR A 23 -7.03 14.25 9.18
C THR A 23 -7.17 15.71 9.60
N LEU A 24 -8.40 16.23 9.67
CA LEU A 24 -8.70 17.59 10.12
C LEU A 24 -8.22 17.85 11.55
N ALA A 25 -8.38 16.86 12.44
CA ALA A 25 -7.90 16.94 13.82
C ALA A 25 -6.36 17.07 13.92
N THR A 26 -5.61 16.79 12.84
CA THR A 26 -4.16 17.03 12.74
C THR A 26 -3.78 18.36 12.08
N GLY A 27 -4.75 19.21 11.77
CA GLY A 27 -4.53 20.49 11.08
C GLY A 27 -4.31 20.36 9.55
N ARG A 28 -4.54 19.18 8.97
CA ARG A 28 -4.46 18.95 7.52
C ARG A 28 -5.84 19.08 6.86
N GLU A 29 -5.85 19.27 5.56
CA GLU A 29 -7.09 19.43 4.79
C GLU A 29 -7.83 18.09 4.54
N ARG A 30 -9.14 18.16 4.29
CA ARG A 30 -9.92 17.01 3.80
C ARG A 30 -9.29 16.44 2.53
N GLY A 31 -9.30 15.11 2.40
CA GLY A 31 -8.72 14.43 1.24
C GLY A 31 -7.20 14.36 1.21
N ALA A 32 -6.49 14.89 2.22
CA ALA A 32 -5.03 14.80 2.30
C ALA A 32 -4.51 13.38 2.57
N VAL A 33 -5.40 12.43 2.88
CA VAL A 33 -5.06 11.02 3.11
C VAL A 33 -5.80 10.13 2.13
N ALA A 34 -5.06 9.46 1.25
CA ALA A 34 -5.61 8.49 0.32
C ALA A 34 -5.96 7.16 1.02
N ILE A 35 -7.01 6.50 0.53
CA ILE A 35 -7.38 5.16 0.97
C ILE A 35 -7.03 4.17 -0.13
N LEU A 36 -6.05 3.31 0.12
CA LEU A 36 -5.72 2.17 -0.72
C LEU A 36 -6.61 0.98 -0.34
N ALA A 37 -7.44 0.52 -1.28
CA ALA A 37 -8.27 -0.67 -1.11
C ALA A 37 -7.42 -1.94 -1.26
N VAL A 38 -7.16 -2.66 -0.17
CA VAL A 38 -6.37 -3.90 -0.18
C VAL A 38 -7.26 -5.08 -0.54
N THR A 39 -7.11 -5.59 -1.76
CA THR A 39 -8.02 -6.55 -2.41
C THR A 39 -7.62 -8.01 -2.27
N LYS A 40 -6.50 -8.30 -1.59
CA LYS A 40 -6.02 -9.68 -1.40
C LYS A 40 -7.07 -10.59 -0.78
N GLY A 41 -7.28 -11.75 -1.40
CA GLY A 41 -8.26 -12.74 -0.94
C GLY A 41 -9.72 -12.36 -1.22
N HIS A 42 -9.99 -11.27 -1.95
CA HIS A 42 -11.32 -10.88 -2.38
C HIS A 42 -11.48 -11.03 -3.90
N PRO A 43 -12.70 -11.32 -4.41
CA PRO A 43 -12.94 -11.52 -5.84
C PRO A 43 -12.88 -10.18 -6.61
N ARG A 44 -12.78 -10.26 -7.95
CA ARG A 44 -12.82 -9.10 -8.85
C ARG A 44 -14.03 -8.18 -8.59
N ALA A 45 -15.19 -8.74 -8.29
CA ALA A 45 -16.39 -7.94 -7.97
C ALA A 45 -16.19 -6.97 -6.81
N ALA A 46 -15.41 -7.36 -5.79
CA ALA A 46 -15.07 -6.49 -4.68
C ALA A 46 -14.17 -5.30 -5.13
N VAL A 47 -13.23 -5.55 -6.05
CA VAL A 47 -12.39 -4.50 -6.64
C VAL A 47 -13.27 -3.48 -7.38
N LEU A 48 -14.16 -3.96 -8.25
CA LEU A 48 -15.09 -3.11 -9.00
C LEU A 48 -16.02 -2.32 -8.08
N ALA A 49 -16.51 -2.93 -6.99
CA ALA A 49 -17.34 -2.24 -6.01
C ALA A 49 -16.58 -1.10 -5.29
N ALA A 50 -15.30 -1.31 -4.95
CA ALA A 50 -14.46 -0.27 -4.36
C ALA A 50 -14.21 0.90 -5.33
N LEU A 51 -13.94 0.59 -6.61
CA LEU A 51 -13.78 1.61 -7.65
C LEU A 51 -15.09 2.37 -7.90
N ALA A 52 -16.23 1.68 -7.96
CA ALA A 52 -17.54 2.32 -8.10
C ALA A 52 -17.90 3.20 -6.90
N ALA A 53 -17.41 2.88 -5.70
CA ALA A 53 -17.51 3.72 -4.51
C ALA A 53 -16.52 4.92 -4.53
N GLY A 54 -15.77 5.08 -5.63
CA GLY A 54 -14.87 6.20 -5.89
C GLY A 54 -13.49 6.05 -5.27
N LEU A 55 -13.05 4.86 -4.81
CA LEU A 55 -11.64 4.62 -4.50
C LEU A 55 -10.87 4.46 -5.80
N HIS A 56 -9.71 5.08 -5.91
CA HIS A 56 -8.89 5.06 -7.12
C HIS A 56 -7.57 4.32 -6.94
N ASP A 57 -7.27 3.88 -5.73
CA ASP A 57 -6.06 3.13 -5.39
C ASP A 57 -6.44 1.71 -4.93
N VAL A 58 -5.94 0.69 -5.63
CA VAL A 58 -6.16 -0.71 -5.30
C VAL A 58 -4.83 -1.41 -5.06
N GLY A 59 -4.75 -2.28 -4.06
CA GLY A 59 -3.50 -2.92 -3.66
C GLY A 59 -3.59 -4.43 -3.54
N GLU A 60 -2.55 -5.12 -4.03
CA GLU A 60 -2.47 -6.57 -4.04
C GLU A 60 -1.10 -7.06 -3.53
N ASN A 61 -1.13 -8.18 -2.79
CA ASN A 61 0.10 -8.82 -2.32
C ASN A 61 0.61 -9.89 -3.28
N TYR A 62 -0.27 -10.46 -4.10
CA TYR A 62 0.02 -11.64 -4.90
C TYR A 62 -0.19 -11.35 -6.38
N LEU A 63 0.89 -11.52 -7.17
CA LEU A 63 0.87 -11.26 -8.61
C LEU A 63 -0.19 -12.10 -9.35
N GLN A 64 -0.37 -13.37 -8.94
CA GLN A 64 -1.35 -14.24 -9.57
C GLN A 64 -2.77 -13.70 -9.36
N GLU A 65 -3.13 -13.32 -8.12
CA GLU A 65 -4.43 -12.72 -7.84
C GLU A 65 -4.66 -11.42 -8.61
N ALA A 66 -3.62 -10.57 -8.73
CA ALA A 66 -3.73 -9.33 -9.51
C ALA A 66 -4.02 -9.58 -10.99
N ARG A 67 -3.38 -10.56 -11.61
CA ARG A 67 -3.62 -10.90 -13.02
C ARG A 67 -5.06 -11.29 -13.32
N GLU A 68 -5.68 -12.02 -12.40
CA GLU A 68 -7.08 -12.44 -12.53
C GLU A 68 -8.07 -11.28 -12.29
N LYS A 69 -7.75 -10.40 -11.34
CA LYS A 69 -8.65 -9.34 -10.88
C LYS A 69 -8.51 -8.03 -11.63
N TYR A 70 -7.31 -7.70 -12.13
CA TYR A 70 -6.95 -6.37 -12.61
C TYR A 70 -7.00 -6.24 -14.14
N ALA A 71 -7.41 -7.30 -14.85
CA ALA A 71 -7.68 -7.19 -16.27
C ALA A 71 -8.83 -6.20 -16.51
N ASP A 72 -8.68 -5.30 -17.46
CA ASP A 72 -9.73 -4.36 -17.92
C ASP A 72 -10.46 -3.62 -16.77
N LEU A 73 -9.72 -3.19 -15.75
CA LEU A 73 -10.28 -2.34 -14.70
C LEU A 73 -10.54 -0.91 -15.24
N PRO A 74 -11.55 -0.22 -14.70
CA PRO A 74 -11.65 1.24 -14.84
C PRO A 74 -10.35 1.93 -14.42
N PRO A 75 -10.09 3.17 -14.88
CA PRO A 75 -8.89 3.91 -14.51
C PRO A 75 -8.68 3.94 -12.99
N CYS A 76 -7.56 3.37 -12.54
CA CYS A 76 -7.15 3.31 -11.14
C CYS A 76 -5.63 3.12 -11.05
N ALA A 77 -5.04 3.47 -9.90
CA ALA A 77 -3.67 3.14 -9.60
C ALA A 77 -3.58 1.74 -8.96
N ARG A 78 -2.81 0.87 -9.56
CA ARG A 78 -2.61 -0.51 -9.11
C ARG A 78 -1.31 -0.60 -8.32
N HIS A 79 -1.41 -0.92 -7.05
CA HIS A 79 -0.27 -0.97 -6.14
C HIS A 79 0.12 -2.41 -5.81
N PHE A 80 1.39 -2.75 -5.99
CA PHE A 80 1.97 -3.96 -5.45
C PHE A 80 2.49 -3.68 -4.04
N ILE A 81 1.96 -4.42 -3.06
CA ILE A 81 2.30 -4.27 -1.64
C ILE A 81 2.82 -5.58 -1.03
N GLY A 82 3.06 -6.60 -1.85
CA GLY A 82 3.67 -7.87 -1.45
C GLY A 82 5.20 -7.84 -1.56
N HIS A 83 5.89 -8.87 -1.06
CA HIS A 83 7.35 -8.96 -1.17
C HIS A 83 7.81 -9.09 -2.63
N VAL A 84 8.77 -8.24 -3.02
CA VAL A 84 9.33 -8.25 -4.38
C VAL A 84 10.35 -9.37 -4.54
N GLN A 85 9.98 -10.38 -5.31
CA GLN A 85 10.91 -11.40 -5.81
C GLN A 85 11.51 -10.92 -7.12
N THR A 86 12.84 -10.90 -7.23
CA THR A 86 13.55 -10.34 -8.40
C THR A 86 13.19 -11.03 -9.72
N ASN A 87 12.96 -12.34 -9.69
CA ASN A 87 12.51 -13.12 -10.85
C ASN A 87 11.08 -12.80 -11.31
N LYS A 88 10.29 -12.07 -10.50
CA LYS A 88 8.93 -11.61 -10.82
C LYS A 88 8.87 -10.15 -11.28
N ALA A 89 9.98 -9.42 -11.27
CA ALA A 89 10.03 -7.98 -11.54
C ALA A 89 9.34 -7.60 -12.87
N LYS A 90 9.61 -8.31 -13.95
CA LYS A 90 8.97 -8.09 -15.26
C LYS A 90 7.44 -8.17 -15.19
N ALA A 91 6.95 -9.18 -14.49
CA ALA A 91 5.50 -9.39 -14.36
C ALA A 91 4.85 -8.38 -13.40
N ILE A 92 5.57 -7.94 -12.36
CA ILE A 92 5.12 -6.87 -11.46
C ILE A 92 5.01 -5.56 -12.24
N VAL A 93 6.04 -5.17 -12.97
CA VAL A 93 6.04 -3.94 -13.80
C VAL A 93 4.92 -3.94 -14.84
N ALA A 94 4.59 -5.10 -15.43
CA ALA A 94 3.49 -5.21 -16.39
C ALA A 94 2.11 -5.02 -15.75
N ALA A 95 1.93 -5.41 -14.48
CA ALA A 95 0.63 -5.46 -13.81
C ALA A 95 0.34 -4.27 -12.89
N PHE A 96 1.36 -3.55 -12.43
CA PHE A 96 1.22 -2.51 -11.40
C PHE A 96 1.82 -1.18 -11.84
N ASP A 97 1.28 -0.11 -11.27
CA ASP A 97 1.69 1.27 -11.53
C ASP A 97 2.60 1.80 -10.41
N VAL A 98 2.47 1.22 -9.20
CA VAL A 98 3.24 1.56 -8.01
C VAL A 98 3.70 0.28 -7.30
N VAL A 99 4.95 0.24 -6.84
CA VAL A 99 5.48 -0.83 -5.99
C VAL A 99 5.85 -0.23 -4.64
N GLN A 100 5.11 -0.55 -3.58
CA GLN A 100 5.33 0.03 -2.25
C GLN A 100 6.34 -0.73 -1.38
N SER A 101 6.85 -1.86 -1.86
CA SER A 101 7.58 -2.84 -1.05
C SER A 101 9.03 -3.03 -1.50
N VAL A 102 9.69 -1.95 -1.92
CA VAL A 102 11.12 -2.02 -2.29
C VAL A 102 11.98 -1.87 -1.04
N ASP A 103 12.54 -2.97 -0.58
CA ASP A 103 13.26 -3.08 0.70
C ASP A 103 14.79 -3.24 0.55
N ARG A 104 15.29 -3.47 -0.67
CA ARG A 104 16.71 -3.69 -0.96
C ARG A 104 17.05 -3.33 -2.41
N LEU A 105 18.33 -3.06 -2.64
CA LEU A 105 18.82 -2.59 -3.93
C LEU A 105 18.58 -3.61 -5.05
N GLU A 106 18.77 -4.89 -4.81
CA GLU A 106 18.60 -5.97 -5.81
C GLU A 106 17.16 -6.02 -6.35
N ALA A 107 16.17 -5.84 -5.46
CA ALA A 107 14.77 -5.74 -5.86
C ALA A 107 14.52 -4.51 -6.73
N GLY A 108 15.07 -3.36 -6.34
CA GLY A 108 14.99 -2.12 -7.10
C GLY A 108 15.67 -2.22 -8.48
N LEU A 109 16.86 -2.79 -8.56
CA LEU A 109 17.56 -3.00 -9.83
C LEU A 109 16.78 -3.90 -10.81
N ALA A 110 16.16 -4.97 -10.28
CA ALA A 110 15.33 -5.85 -11.10
C ALA A 110 14.09 -5.11 -11.64
N LEU A 111 13.44 -4.28 -10.81
CA LEU A 111 12.31 -3.45 -11.20
C LEU A 111 12.72 -2.37 -12.21
N ALA A 112 13.83 -1.66 -11.97
CA ALA A 112 14.33 -0.62 -12.88
C ALA A 112 14.63 -1.20 -14.27
N LYS A 113 15.36 -2.32 -14.34
CA LYS A 113 15.63 -3.03 -15.60
C LYS A 113 14.35 -3.45 -16.32
N ALA A 114 13.35 -3.93 -15.58
CA ALA A 114 12.09 -4.34 -16.17
C ALA A 114 11.25 -3.16 -16.65
N ALA A 115 11.28 -2.03 -15.93
CA ALA A 115 10.58 -0.79 -16.28
C ALA A 115 11.18 -0.16 -17.55
N ASP A 116 12.51 -0.06 -17.61
CA ASP A 116 13.25 0.41 -18.78
C ASP A 116 12.93 -0.43 -20.04
N ALA A 117 13.03 -1.76 -19.92
CA ALA A 117 12.70 -2.68 -21.01
C ALA A 117 11.23 -2.62 -21.47
N ALA A 118 10.32 -2.15 -20.62
CA ALA A 118 8.92 -1.96 -20.95
C ALA A 118 8.58 -0.53 -21.39
N GLY A 119 9.54 0.40 -21.40
CA GLY A 119 9.34 1.82 -21.67
C GLY A 119 8.36 2.48 -20.69
N ARG A 120 8.33 2.02 -19.43
CA ARG A 120 7.38 2.49 -18.42
C ARG A 120 8.08 3.22 -17.28
N ALA A 121 7.54 4.39 -16.90
CA ALA A 121 7.86 4.99 -15.61
C ALA A 121 7.22 4.16 -14.48
N LEU A 122 8.02 3.76 -13.49
CA LEU A 122 7.54 3.01 -12.33
C LEU A 122 7.72 3.85 -11.06
N ARG A 123 6.61 4.09 -10.36
CA ARG A 123 6.64 4.68 -9.02
C ARG A 123 6.93 3.62 -7.98
N VAL A 124 7.80 3.95 -7.02
CA VAL A 124 8.16 3.04 -5.93
C VAL A 124 8.16 3.75 -4.58
N LEU A 125 7.84 3.01 -3.52
CA LEU A 125 8.11 3.43 -2.15
C LEU A 125 9.19 2.52 -1.56
N VAL A 126 10.06 3.10 -0.74
CA VAL A 126 11.00 2.33 0.06
C VAL A 126 10.24 1.72 1.23
N GLN A 127 10.24 0.39 1.33
CA GLN A 127 9.69 -0.28 2.50
C GLN A 127 10.71 -0.25 3.64
N VAL A 128 10.29 0.27 4.80
CA VAL A 128 11.12 0.40 5.99
C VAL A 128 10.61 -0.55 7.07
N ASN A 129 11.54 -1.24 7.73
CA ASN A 129 11.24 -2.00 8.94
C ASN A 129 11.26 -1.08 10.16
N ILE A 130 10.09 -0.86 10.74
CA ILE A 130 9.88 -0.09 11.98
C ILE A 130 9.49 -0.98 13.17
N SER A 131 9.59 -2.30 12.99
CA SER A 131 9.30 -3.28 14.04
C SER A 131 10.57 -3.59 14.84
N PRO A 132 10.48 -3.88 16.14
CA PRO A 132 11.62 -4.36 16.91
C PRO A 132 12.07 -5.77 16.48
N THR A 133 11.21 -6.51 15.79
CA THR A 133 11.51 -7.82 15.24
C THR A 133 12.00 -7.73 13.80
N GLU A 134 12.83 -8.69 13.37
CA GLU A 134 13.29 -8.76 11.99
C GLU A 134 12.13 -9.05 11.04
N ARG A 135 11.90 -8.13 10.10
CA ARG A 135 10.88 -8.20 9.06
C ARG A 135 11.44 -7.65 7.76
N PHE A 136 10.72 -7.91 6.65
CA PHE A 136 11.02 -7.25 5.38
C PHE A 136 10.97 -5.73 5.52
N GLY A 137 11.98 -5.06 4.99
CA GLY A 137 12.14 -3.62 5.01
C GLY A 137 13.60 -3.23 5.20
N ALA A 138 14.03 -2.16 4.55
CA ALA A 138 15.32 -1.52 4.84
C ALA A 138 15.31 -0.98 6.27
N THR A 139 16.48 -0.89 6.91
CA THR A 139 16.53 -0.21 8.21
C THR A 139 16.27 1.29 8.04
N PRO A 140 15.82 2.00 9.09
CA PRO A 140 15.66 3.45 9.06
C PRO A 140 16.91 4.22 8.61
N GLU A 141 18.10 3.67 8.90
CA GLU A 141 19.39 4.26 8.53
C GLU A 141 19.73 4.03 7.06
N GLN A 142 19.38 2.87 6.51
CA GLN A 142 19.68 2.48 5.13
C GLN A 142 18.70 3.08 4.12
N ALA A 143 17.47 3.38 4.52
CA ALA A 143 16.40 3.78 3.61
C ALA A 143 16.72 5.04 2.76
N PRO A 144 17.34 6.11 3.28
CA PRO A 144 17.69 7.27 2.45
C PRO A 144 18.70 6.92 1.35
N ALA A 145 19.76 6.18 1.67
CA ALA A 145 20.75 5.77 0.68
C ALA A 145 20.16 4.83 -0.37
N LEU A 146 19.27 3.92 0.04
CA LEU A 146 18.53 3.07 -0.90
C LEU A 146 17.68 3.92 -1.84
N ALA A 147 16.95 4.91 -1.33
CA ALA A 147 16.13 5.81 -2.14
C ALA A 147 16.94 6.55 -3.21
N GLU A 148 18.11 7.08 -2.85
CA GLU A 148 19.04 7.74 -3.79
C GLU A 148 19.52 6.77 -4.88
N GLN A 149 19.92 5.56 -4.50
CA GLN A 149 20.35 4.52 -5.43
C GLN A 149 19.23 4.14 -6.42
N LEU A 150 17.98 4.04 -5.94
CA LEU A 150 16.81 3.74 -6.78
C LEU A 150 16.53 4.88 -7.78
N ARG A 151 16.60 6.14 -7.35
CA ARG A 151 16.45 7.32 -8.21
C ARG A 151 17.53 7.36 -9.29
N ALA A 152 18.79 7.07 -8.93
CA ALA A 152 19.91 7.00 -9.88
C ALA A 152 19.73 5.90 -10.95
N ARG A 153 18.80 4.97 -10.75
CA ARG A 153 18.44 3.91 -11.71
C ARG A 153 17.13 4.18 -12.44
N GLY A 154 16.62 5.42 -12.41
CA GLY A 154 15.43 5.84 -13.15
C GLY A 154 14.10 5.49 -12.51
N LEU A 155 14.08 4.95 -11.27
CA LEU A 155 12.84 4.73 -10.56
C LEU A 155 12.34 6.04 -9.92
N GLN A 156 11.03 6.26 -9.97
CA GLN A 156 10.39 7.39 -9.31
C GLN A 156 10.12 7.03 -7.84
N VAL A 157 11.07 7.36 -6.95
CA VAL A 157 10.88 7.13 -5.50
C VAL A 157 9.96 8.21 -4.95
N ASP A 158 8.73 7.82 -4.67
CA ASP A 158 7.64 8.71 -4.24
C ASP A 158 7.43 8.75 -2.72
N GLY A 159 8.25 8.03 -1.96
CA GLY A 159 8.23 8.09 -0.51
C GLY A 159 8.53 6.76 0.19
N VAL A 160 7.83 6.53 1.28
CA VAL A 160 8.08 5.43 2.22
C VAL A 160 6.79 4.64 2.49
N MET A 161 6.95 3.32 2.63
CA MET A 161 5.93 2.44 3.17
C MET A 161 6.46 1.73 4.42
N ALA A 162 5.63 1.59 5.44
CA ALA A 162 5.96 0.71 6.56
C ALA A 162 4.72 -0.02 7.08
N ILE A 163 4.97 -1.14 7.77
CA ILE A 163 3.95 -1.95 8.44
C ILE A 163 4.14 -1.76 9.95
N GLY A 164 3.06 -1.37 10.63
CA GLY A 164 3.07 -1.19 12.07
C GLY A 164 3.52 -2.46 12.82
N PRO A 165 4.13 -2.33 13.99
CA PRO A 165 4.56 -3.46 14.79
C PRO A 165 3.36 -4.25 15.30
N THR A 166 3.51 -5.57 15.46
CA THR A 166 2.54 -6.40 16.20
C THR A 166 2.74 -6.28 17.70
N ASP A 167 3.97 -6.01 18.11
CA ASP A 167 4.40 -5.89 19.50
C ASP A 167 5.13 -4.55 19.68
N GLY A 168 4.90 -3.87 20.78
CA GLY A 168 5.50 -2.57 21.08
C GLY A 168 4.56 -1.38 20.89
N ASP A 169 5.15 -0.19 20.87
CA ASP A 169 4.42 1.08 20.75
C ASP A 169 4.26 1.50 19.28
N PRO A 170 3.04 1.44 18.72
CA PRO A 170 2.80 1.84 17.33
C PRO A 170 3.08 3.33 17.08
N ASP A 171 2.85 4.20 18.06
CA ASP A 171 3.03 5.65 17.87
C ASP A 171 4.52 5.98 17.70
N ARG A 172 5.39 5.35 18.52
CA ARG A 172 6.85 5.46 18.37
C ARG A 172 7.33 4.92 17.02
N ALA A 173 6.79 3.77 16.60
CA ALA A 173 7.14 3.16 15.33
C ALA A 173 6.72 4.05 14.14
N PHE A 174 5.51 4.60 14.16
CA PHE A 174 5.04 5.52 13.12
C PHE A 174 5.80 6.84 13.10
N ALA A 175 6.19 7.38 14.27
CA ALA A 175 7.07 8.55 14.33
C ALA A 175 8.44 8.27 13.69
N ALA A 176 9.01 7.08 13.91
CA ALA A 176 10.25 6.67 13.25
C ALA A 176 10.08 6.59 11.72
N ALA A 177 8.99 5.99 11.22
CA ALA A 177 8.69 5.97 9.78
C ALA A 177 8.53 7.37 9.20
N ARG A 178 7.89 8.29 9.93
CA ARG A 178 7.75 9.70 9.53
C ARG A 178 9.11 10.38 9.41
N SER A 179 10.00 10.20 10.39
CA SER A 179 11.37 10.74 10.33
C SER A 179 12.18 10.19 9.14
N VAL A 180 12.00 8.90 8.80
CA VAL A 180 12.61 8.34 7.59
C VAL A 180 12.03 8.97 6.33
N PHE A 181 10.72 9.14 6.27
CA PHE A 181 10.04 9.78 5.13
C PHE A 181 10.56 11.20 4.88
N GLU A 182 10.78 11.99 5.92
CA GLU A 182 11.34 13.34 5.82
C GLU A 182 12.75 13.35 5.23
N ARG A 183 13.56 12.31 5.49
CA ARG A 183 14.90 12.14 4.91
C ARG A 183 14.88 11.56 3.50
N VAL A 184 13.95 10.65 3.20
CA VAL A 184 13.79 10.06 1.87
C VAL A 184 13.16 11.07 0.91
N GLY A 185 12.22 11.89 1.39
CA GLY A 185 11.41 12.79 0.57
C GLY A 185 10.33 12.06 -0.23
N GLY A 186 9.62 12.81 -1.04
CA GLY A 186 8.48 12.34 -1.82
C GLY A 186 7.15 12.85 -1.27
N THR A 187 6.04 12.31 -1.73
CA THR A 187 4.69 12.75 -1.38
C THR A 187 3.89 11.69 -0.62
N THR A 188 4.33 10.43 -0.66
CA THR A 188 3.57 9.30 -0.13
C THR A 188 4.24 8.69 1.10
N LEU A 189 3.60 8.87 2.25
CA LEU A 189 3.89 8.12 3.47
C LEU A 189 2.76 7.10 3.68
N SER A 190 3.00 5.85 3.27
CA SER A 190 2.02 4.77 3.34
C SER A 190 2.14 4.02 4.65
N LEU A 191 1.31 4.38 5.63
CA LEU A 191 1.23 3.79 6.96
C LEU A 191 -0.21 3.50 7.35
N GLY A 192 -0.39 2.49 8.20
CA GLY A 192 -1.68 2.16 8.80
C GLY A 192 -2.49 1.14 8.01
N MET A 193 -3.07 0.23 8.75
CA MET A 193 -3.97 -0.83 8.31
C MET A 193 -5.25 -0.79 9.15
N SER A 194 -6.19 -1.71 8.93
CA SER A 194 -7.54 -1.68 9.55
C SER A 194 -7.55 -1.57 11.08
N GLY A 195 -6.48 -1.97 11.78
CA GLY A 195 -6.39 -1.91 13.25
C GLY A 195 -5.68 -0.67 13.82
N ASP A 196 -4.94 0.08 13.01
CA ASP A 196 -4.04 1.13 13.51
C ASP A 196 -4.01 2.41 12.64
N TRP A 197 -4.83 2.49 11.60
CA TRP A 197 -4.80 3.57 10.62
C TRP A 197 -5.05 4.96 11.23
N GLU A 198 -5.88 5.09 12.26
CA GLU A 198 -6.10 6.40 12.91
C GLU A 198 -4.81 6.95 13.54
N ARG A 199 -4.06 6.07 14.22
CA ARG A 199 -2.75 6.44 14.78
C ARG A 199 -1.76 6.81 13.67
N ALA A 200 -1.74 6.04 12.57
CA ALA A 200 -0.91 6.33 11.42
C ALA A 200 -1.25 7.70 10.79
N VAL A 201 -2.53 8.05 10.65
CA VAL A 201 -2.97 9.37 10.18
C VAL A 201 -2.49 10.47 11.11
N ARG A 202 -2.63 10.30 12.43
CA ARG A 202 -2.11 11.27 13.43
C ARG A 202 -0.59 11.39 13.37
N ALA A 203 0.14 10.33 13.02
CA ALA A 203 1.59 10.36 12.81
C ALA A 203 2.01 10.96 11.45
N GLY A 204 1.06 11.38 10.61
CA GLY A 204 1.34 12.06 9.34
C GLY A 204 1.24 11.16 8.10
N SER A 205 0.67 9.96 8.20
CA SER A 205 0.40 9.13 7.01
C SER A 205 -0.37 9.92 5.95
N THR A 206 0.00 9.76 4.69
CA THR A 206 -0.72 10.32 3.53
C THR A 206 -1.47 9.24 2.74
N MET A 207 -1.27 7.95 3.09
CA MET A 207 -2.00 6.84 2.50
C MET A 207 -2.21 5.72 3.54
N VAL A 208 -3.45 5.31 3.74
CA VAL A 208 -3.81 4.16 4.59
C VAL A 208 -4.21 2.96 3.74
N ARG A 209 -3.85 1.74 4.17
CA ARG A 209 -4.09 0.49 3.44
C ARG A 209 -5.18 -0.32 4.13
N LEU A 210 -6.40 -0.26 3.62
CA LEU A 210 -7.58 -0.83 4.24
C LEU A 210 -8.14 -2.01 3.42
N GLY A 211 -8.30 -3.15 4.05
CA GLY A 211 -8.92 -4.35 3.47
C GLY A 211 -10.21 -4.70 4.21
N THR A 212 -10.08 -5.28 5.40
CA THR A 212 -11.22 -5.75 6.20
C THR A 212 -12.23 -4.64 6.52
N ALA A 213 -11.77 -3.41 6.71
CA ALA A 213 -12.65 -2.27 6.94
C ALA A 213 -13.54 -1.93 5.74
N ILE A 214 -13.09 -2.23 4.52
CA ILE A 214 -13.85 -2.00 3.27
C ILE A 214 -14.69 -3.22 2.90
N PHE A 215 -14.07 -4.42 2.88
CA PHE A 215 -14.66 -5.62 2.31
C PHE A 215 -15.28 -6.57 3.34
N GLY A 216 -15.03 -6.34 4.63
CA GLY A 216 -15.34 -7.29 5.69
C GLY A 216 -14.31 -8.42 5.78
N PRO A 217 -14.61 -9.49 6.54
CA PRO A 217 -13.75 -10.66 6.64
C PRO A 217 -13.58 -11.33 5.28
N ARG A 218 -12.38 -11.89 5.05
CA ARG A 218 -12.14 -12.62 3.80
C ARG A 218 -13.06 -13.83 3.70
N PRO A 219 -13.63 -14.12 2.50
CA PRO A 219 -14.34 -15.35 2.30
C PRO A 219 -13.40 -16.54 2.59
N ALA A 220 -13.93 -17.58 3.24
CA ALA A 220 -13.18 -18.81 3.46
C ALA A 220 -12.69 -19.32 2.09
N ARG A 221 -11.37 -19.60 1.97
CA ARG A 221 -10.88 -20.27 0.77
C ARG A 221 -11.58 -21.61 0.68
N GLU A 222 -12.37 -21.83 -0.36
CA GLU A 222 -12.79 -23.19 -0.71
C GLU A 222 -11.51 -24.01 -0.84
N ARG A 223 -11.35 -25.01 0.03
CA ARG A 223 -10.29 -26.01 -0.14
C ARG A 223 -10.66 -26.77 -1.41
N ILE A 224 -9.92 -26.53 -2.49
CA ILE A 224 -9.99 -27.41 -3.65
C ILE A 224 -9.55 -28.78 -3.12
N PRO A 225 -10.41 -29.81 -3.18
CA PRO A 225 -9.99 -31.17 -2.83
C PRO A 225 -8.83 -31.57 -3.72
N ALA A 226 -7.85 -32.25 -3.11
CA ALA A 226 -6.65 -32.74 -3.80
C ALA A 226 -7.01 -33.79 -4.84
#